data_ffd5adeb6c84d40487b1d73e311f10fc
#
_entry.id   ffd5adeb6c84d40487b1d73e311f10fc
#
_cell.length_a   1.000
_cell.length_b   1.000
_cell.length_c   1.000
_cell.angle_alpha   90.00
_cell.angle_beta   90.00
_cell.angle_gamma   90.00
#
_symmetry.space_group_name_H-M   'P 1'
#
loop_
_entity.id
_entity.type
_entity.pdbx_description
1 polymer ?
#
loop_
_entity_poly.entity_id
_entity_poly.type
_entity_poly.pdbx_seq_one_letter_code
_entity_poly.pdbx_strand_id
1 'polypeptide(L)'
;MANHAKSVYDYWNDGGIVATGGFMGDGFEAEPGKMQESIFQLPLCLENGEMPSADPSDWSEENVFARHAFATLRVRVDAQLRPCSEEGSVLLDNVRFVGRSLGGYDFATEKSGNGVALATAWYAAQCV
;
A
#
# COMPACT_ATOMS: atom_id res chain seq x y z
N MET A 1 14.92 17.98 2.63
CA MET A 1 13.59 17.33 2.47
C MET A 1 13.06 17.50 1.06
N ALA A 2 12.81 18.72 0.58
CA ALA A 2 12.36 18.94 -0.80
C ALA A 2 13.33 18.38 -1.85
N ASN A 3 14.64 18.53 -1.63
CA ASN A 3 15.66 18.00 -2.53
C ASN A 3 15.70 16.47 -2.56
N HIS A 4 15.44 15.82 -1.41
CA HIS A 4 15.39 14.37 -1.34
C HIS A 4 14.16 13.82 -2.10
N ALA A 5 12.99 14.41 -1.90
CA ALA A 5 11.77 14.02 -2.61
C ALA A 5 11.94 14.21 -4.13
N LYS A 6 12.52 15.32 -4.56
CA LYS A 6 12.82 15.55 -5.97
C LYS A 6 13.78 14.50 -6.53
N SER A 7 14.81 14.12 -5.78
CA SER A 7 15.74 13.06 -6.17
C SER A 7 15.07 11.71 -6.37
N VAL A 8 14.12 11.36 -5.49
CA VAL A 8 13.32 10.14 -5.65
C VAL A 8 12.49 10.20 -6.93
N TYR A 9 11.81 11.29 -7.20
CA TYR A 9 11.05 11.47 -8.44
C TYR A 9 11.94 11.40 -9.69
N ASP A 10 13.12 11.98 -9.65
CA ASP A 10 14.07 11.93 -10.76
C ASP A 10 14.52 10.49 -11.05
N TYR A 11 14.76 9.69 -10.01
CA TYR A 11 15.09 8.27 -10.14
C TYR A 11 13.98 7.46 -10.82
N TRP A 12 12.73 7.82 -10.58
CA TRP A 12 11.56 7.08 -11.06
C TRP A 12 10.93 7.73 -12.30
N ASN A 13 11.69 8.56 -12.99
CA ASN A 13 11.21 9.32 -14.14
C ASN A 13 10.69 8.43 -15.28
N ASP A 14 11.31 7.27 -15.50
CA ASP A 14 10.91 6.30 -16.52
C ASP A 14 9.89 5.27 -16.02
N GLY A 15 9.47 5.40 -14.77
CA GLY A 15 8.54 4.49 -14.14
C GLY A 15 9.18 3.58 -13.12
N GLY A 16 8.38 3.04 -12.23
CA GLY A 16 8.85 2.19 -11.15
C GLY A 16 7.77 1.29 -10.58
N ILE A 17 8.23 0.22 -9.94
CA ILE A 17 7.38 -0.76 -9.23
C ILE A 17 7.79 -0.75 -7.77
N VAL A 18 6.81 -0.50 -6.88
CA VAL A 18 7.03 -0.48 -5.42
C VAL A 18 6.53 -1.78 -4.83
N ALA A 19 7.43 -2.51 -4.18
CA ALA A 19 7.17 -3.82 -3.58
C ALA A 19 7.72 -3.88 -2.15
N THR A 20 7.30 -2.93 -1.31
CA THR A 20 7.86 -2.71 0.04
C THR A 20 7.28 -3.62 1.11
N GLY A 21 6.32 -4.49 0.78
CA GLY A 21 5.81 -5.49 1.70
C GLY A 21 4.70 -5.03 2.65
N GLY A 22 4.16 -3.85 2.45
CA GLY A 22 3.05 -3.34 3.26
C GLY A 22 3.41 -3.15 4.73
N PHE A 23 2.43 -3.38 5.63
CA PHE A 23 2.60 -3.16 7.06
C PHE A 23 3.75 -3.99 7.68
N MET A 24 3.86 -5.25 7.28
CA MET A 24 4.86 -6.17 7.87
C MET A 24 6.25 -6.02 7.27
N GLY A 25 6.39 -5.28 6.18
CA GLY A 25 7.67 -5.08 5.47
C GLY A 25 8.19 -3.65 5.53
N ASP A 26 7.74 -2.88 6.53
CA ASP A 26 8.09 -1.45 6.69
C ASP A 26 7.69 -0.57 5.49
N GLY A 27 6.80 -1.07 4.64
CA GLY A 27 6.25 -0.29 3.54
C GLY A 27 5.22 0.76 3.97
N PHE A 28 4.72 0.65 5.19
CA PHE A 28 3.78 1.58 5.81
C PHE A 28 4.36 2.12 7.11
N GLU A 29 4.17 3.42 7.33
CA GLU A 29 4.56 4.11 8.54
C GLU A 29 3.32 4.46 9.36
N ALA A 30 3.38 4.22 10.66
CA ALA A 30 2.33 4.57 11.60
C ALA A 30 2.86 5.55 12.65
N GLU A 31 2.26 6.72 12.70
CA GLU A 31 2.46 7.73 13.73
C GLU A 31 1.13 8.05 14.39
N PRO A 32 1.09 8.60 15.61
CA PRO A 32 -0.15 8.99 16.24
C PRO A 32 -0.99 9.90 15.32
N GLY A 33 -2.19 9.44 14.98
CA GLY A 33 -3.12 10.16 14.10
C GLY A 33 -2.79 10.12 12.61
N LYS A 34 -1.77 9.35 12.18
CA LYS A 34 -1.36 9.31 10.79
C LYS A 34 -0.81 7.93 10.39
N MET A 35 -1.33 7.40 9.30
CA MET A 35 -0.78 6.22 8.65
C MET A 35 -0.56 6.50 7.17
N GLN A 36 0.62 6.19 6.67
CA GLN A 36 0.99 6.49 5.29
C GLN A 36 1.95 5.46 4.71
N GLU A 37 2.00 5.40 3.41
CA GLU A 37 3.01 4.65 2.69
C GLU A 37 4.37 5.35 2.83
N SER A 38 5.45 4.57 3.03
CA SER A 38 6.73 5.08 3.52
C SER A 38 7.59 5.80 2.49
N ILE A 39 7.44 5.53 1.20
CA ILE A 39 8.30 6.13 0.16
C ILE A 39 7.75 7.47 -0.33
N PHE A 40 6.49 7.49 -0.75
CA PHE A 40 5.85 8.68 -1.32
C PHE A 40 4.89 9.37 -0.35
N GLN A 41 4.74 8.83 0.85
CA GLN A 41 3.84 9.35 1.88
C GLN A 41 2.37 9.38 1.44
N LEU A 42 1.97 8.35 0.70
CA LEU A 42 0.62 8.22 0.20
C LEU A 42 -0.35 7.79 1.30
N PRO A 43 -1.61 8.23 1.24
CA PRO A 43 -2.61 7.82 2.20
C PRO A 43 -2.95 6.34 2.06
N LEU A 44 -3.17 5.68 3.20
CA LEU A 44 -3.60 4.30 3.26
C LEU A 44 -5.11 4.23 3.49
N CYS A 45 -5.72 3.12 3.08
CA CYS A 45 -7.11 2.82 3.37
C CYS A 45 -7.27 1.36 3.79
N LEU A 46 -8.39 1.09 4.45
CA LEU A 46 -8.83 -0.26 4.80
C LEU A 46 -9.47 -0.95 3.58
N GLU A 47 -9.80 -2.23 3.72
CA GLU A 47 -10.44 -3.03 2.68
C GLU A 47 -11.72 -2.37 2.13
N ASN A 48 -12.52 -1.75 3.01
CA ASN A 48 -13.75 -1.04 2.65
C ASN A 48 -13.51 0.35 2.02
N GLY A 49 -12.27 0.79 1.89
CA GLY A 49 -11.90 2.10 1.35
C GLY A 49 -11.88 3.23 2.38
N GLU A 50 -12.25 2.97 3.62
CA GLU A 50 -12.22 3.97 4.68
C GLU A 50 -10.79 4.25 5.15
N MET A 51 -10.59 5.41 5.74
CA MET A 51 -9.33 5.76 6.40
C MET A 51 -9.16 4.92 7.67
N PRO A 52 -7.93 4.45 7.96
CA PRO A 52 -7.69 3.77 9.24
C PRO A 52 -7.93 4.70 10.42
N SER A 53 -8.38 4.12 11.54
CA SER A 53 -8.56 4.88 12.78
C SER A 53 -7.25 5.49 13.24
N ALA A 54 -7.33 6.67 13.85
CA ALA A 54 -6.18 7.30 14.51
C ALA A 54 -5.79 6.58 15.82
N ASP A 55 -6.68 5.77 16.38
CA ASP A 55 -6.42 5.02 17.61
C ASP A 55 -5.84 3.64 17.28
N PRO A 56 -4.59 3.35 17.71
CA PRO A 56 -3.97 2.05 17.46
C PRO A 56 -4.73 0.84 18.01
N SER A 57 -5.56 1.05 19.04
CA SER A 57 -6.36 -0.05 19.61
C SER A 57 -7.40 -0.60 18.64
N ASP A 58 -7.81 0.18 17.65
CA ASP A 58 -8.76 -0.25 16.62
C ASP A 58 -8.10 -1.06 15.48
N TRP A 59 -6.77 -1.14 15.47
CA TRP A 59 -6.05 -1.82 14.39
C TRP A 59 -5.95 -3.33 14.57
N SER A 60 -6.13 -3.81 15.78
CA SER A 60 -6.01 -5.23 16.11
C SER A 60 -7.15 -5.69 17.02
N GLU A 61 -7.43 -6.98 16.92
CA GLU A 61 -8.39 -7.67 17.79
C GLU A 61 -7.66 -8.38 18.93
N GLU A 62 -8.33 -8.56 20.05
CA GLU A 62 -7.80 -9.31 21.20
C GLU A 62 -7.49 -10.77 20.84
N ASN A 63 -8.33 -11.38 20.02
CA ASN A 63 -8.11 -12.72 19.50
C ASN A 63 -7.12 -12.68 18.34
N VAL A 64 -5.94 -13.28 18.54
CA VAL A 64 -4.87 -13.31 17.53
C VAL A 64 -5.26 -14.03 16.22
N PHE A 65 -6.26 -14.88 16.26
CA PHE A 65 -6.77 -15.58 15.07
C PHE A 65 -7.91 -14.84 14.36
N ALA A 66 -8.36 -13.71 14.91
CA ALA A 66 -9.36 -12.86 14.25
C ALA A 66 -8.77 -12.10 13.06
N ARG A 67 -9.64 -11.53 12.23
CA ARG A 67 -9.21 -10.61 11.18
C ARG A 67 -8.87 -9.26 11.81
N HIS A 68 -7.64 -8.85 11.64
CA HIS A 68 -7.14 -7.57 12.16
C HIS A 68 -7.23 -6.50 11.07
N ALA A 69 -7.64 -5.30 11.44
CA ALA A 69 -7.76 -4.18 10.49
C ALA A 69 -6.41 -3.86 9.82
N PHE A 70 -5.31 -3.92 10.57
CA PHE A 70 -3.98 -3.64 10.01
C PHE A 70 -3.60 -4.59 8.86
N ALA A 71 -4.12 -5.82 8.85
CA ALA A 71 -3.81 -6.81 7.80
C ALA A 71 -4.45 -6.46 6.46
N THR A 72 -5.46 -5.59 6.45
CA THR A 72 -6.17 -5.16 5.23
C THR A 72 -5.73 -3.78 4.73
N LEU A 73 -4.82 -3.10 5.43
CA LEU A 73 -4.29 -1.81 5.01
C LEU A 73 -3.65 -1.89 3.63
N ARG A 74 -3.92 -0.89 2.83
CA ARG A 74 -3.44 -0.83 1.45
C ARG A 74 -3.23 0.59 0.96
N VAL A 75 -2.39 0.72 -0.06
CA VAL A 75 -2.39 1.88 -0.95
C VAL A 75 -3.56 1.73 -1.92
N ARG A 76 -4.35 2.77 -2.09
CA ARG A 76 -5.44 2.76 -3.08
C ARG A 76 -4.86 2.86 -4.48
N VAL A 77 -5.22 1.93 -5.34
CA VAL A 77 -4.73 1.87 -6.71
C VAL A 77 -5.87 1.75 -7.72
N ASP A 78 -5.60 2.16 -8.95
CA ASP A 78 -6.50 1.94 -10.08
C ASP A 78 -6.29 0.56 -10.73
N ALA A 79 -6.96 0.31 -11.85
CA ALA A 79 -6.86 -0.95 -12.57
C ALA A 79 -5.48 -1.25 -13.14
N GLN A 80 -4.60 -0.26 -13.22
CA GLN A 80 -3.21 -0.41 -13.66
C GLN A 80 -2.22 -0.38 -12.50
N LEU A 81 -2.69 -0.53 -11.26
CA LEU A 81 -1.90 -0.54 -10.03
C LEU A 81 -1.19 0.79 -9.73
N ARG A 82 -1.65 1.89 -10.33
CA ARG A 82 -1.15 3.23 -10.05
C ARG A 82 -1.82 3.79 -8.79
N PRO A 83 -1.08 4.47 -7.90
CA PRO A 83 -1.69 5.05 -6.71
C PRO A 83 -2.67 6.15 -7.08
N CYS A 84 -3.83 6.12 -6.43
CA CYS A 84 -4.88 7.10 -6.68
C CYS A 84 -5.46 7.67 -5.38
N SER A 85 -6.11 8.83 -5.49
CA SER A 85 -6.79 9.49 -4.40
C SER A 85 -8.13 8.82 -4.09
N GLU A 86 -8.78 9.29 -3.03
CA GLU A 86 -10.10 8.82 -2.64
C GLU A 86 -11.15 9.04 -3.74
N GLU A 87 -11.01 10.10 -4.53
CA GLU A 87 -11.87 10.39 -5.68
C GLU A 87 -11.51 9.59 -6.95
N GLY A 88 -10.44 8.80 -6.90
CA GLY A 88 -10.00 8.00 -8.04
C GLY A 88 -9.01 8.71 -8.98
N SER A 89 -8.53 9.89 -8.62
CA SER A 89 -7.51 10.61 -9.40
C SER A 89 -6.14 9.96 -9.23
N VAL A 90 -5.43 9.70 -10.33
CA VAL A 90 -4.08 9.15 -10.30
C VAL A 90 -3.10 10.15 -9.70
N LEU A 91 -2.39 9.73 -8.66
CA LEU A 91 -1.41 10.57 -7.96
C LEU A 91 -0.02 10.50 -8.61
N LEU A 92 0.38 9.31 -9.04
CA LEU A 92 1.64 9.07 -9.74
C LEU A 92 1.36 8.13 -10.91
N ASP A 93 1.49 8.60 -12.12
CA ASP A 93 1.11 7.85 -13.32
C ASP A 93 2.19 6.85 -13.78
N ASN A 94 3.42 7.02 -13.33
CA ASN A 94 4.57 6.21 -13.69
C ASN A 94 5.02 5.24 -12.58
N VAL A 95 4.25 5.13 -11.50
CA VAL A 95 4.56 4.26 -10.36
C VAL A 95 3.45 3.23 -10.18
N ARG A 96 3.81 1.99 -9.90
CA ARG A 96 2.88 0.91 -9.62
C ARG A 96 3.21 0.23 -8.30
N PHE A 97 2.19 -0.08 -7.53
CA PHE A 97 2.31 -0.80 -6.27
C PHE A 97 1.94 -2.26 -6.46
N VAL A 98 2.69 -3.15 -5.85
CA VAL A 98 2.48 -4.60 -5.96
C VAL A 98 2.61 -5.30 -4.61
N GLY A 99 2.12 -6.52 -4.54
CA GLY A 99 2.24 -7.36 -3.36
C GLY A 99 1.40 -6.88 -2.19
N ARG A 100 1.94 -6.96 -0.99
CA ARG A 100 1.23 -6.64 0.25
C ARG A 100 0.82 -5.19 0.39
N SER A 101 1.40 -4.30 -0.39
CA SER A 101 0.98 -2.89 -0.40
C SER A 101 -0.42 -2.68 -0.98
N LEU A 102 -0.94 -3.64 -1.73
CA LEU A 102 -2.25 -3.53 -2.38
C LEU A 102 -3.43 -3.86 -1.47
N GLY A 103 -3.24 -4.69 -0.47
CA GLY A 103 -4.34 -5.12 0.38
C GLY A 103 -5.48 -5.79 -0.39
N GLY A 104 -6.69 -5.71 0.17
CA GLY A 104 -7.87 -6.37 -0.40
C GLY A 104 -7.92 -7.87 -0.15
N TYR A 105 -6.99 -8.39 0.63
CA TYR A 105 -6.92 -9.78 1.08
C TYR A 105 -6.24 -9.81 2.44
N ASP A 106 -6.55 -10.83 3.23
CA ASP A 106 -5.90 -11.05 4.52
C ASP A 106 -4.83 -12.13 4.34
N PHE A 107 -3.58 -11.69 4.20
CA PHE A 107 -2.45 -12.59 3.96
C PHE A 107 -2.24 -13.60 5.09
N ALA A 108 -2.66 -13.29 6.32
CA ALA A 108 -2.49 -14.16 7.48
C ALA A 108 -3.48 -15.32 7.48
N THR A 109 -4.74 -15.06 7.12
CA THR A 109 -5.80 -16.08 7.10
C THR A 109 -5.89 -16.79 5.75
N GLU A 110 -5.72 -16.08 4.64
CA GLU A 110 -5.85 -16.63 3.29
C GLU A 110 -4.57 -17.31 2.80
N LYS A 111 -3.41 -16.99 3.39
CA LYS A 111 -2.10 -17.52 3.00
C LYS A 111 -1.75 -17.32 1.52
N SER A 112 -2.33 -16.29 0.92
CA SER A 112 -2.21 -15.99 -0.52
C SER A 112 -1.12 -14.97 -0.85
N GLY A 113 -0.34 -14.51 0.15
CA GLY A 113 0.61 -13.41 -0.02
C GLY A 113 1.62 -13.60 -1.15
N ASN A 114 2.20 -14.80 -1.29
CA ASN A 114 3.16 -15.08 -2.36
C ASN A 114 2.51 -15.09 -3.75
N GLY A 115 1.30 -15.66 -3.86
CA GLY A 115 0.56 -15.65 -5.11
C GLY A 115 0.17 -14.25 -5.55
N VAL A 116 -0.29 -13.41 -4.63
CA VAL A 116 -0.61 -12.00 -4.90
C VAL A 116 0.65 -11.24 -5.31
N ALA A 117 1.78 -11.45 -4.62
CA ALA A 117 3.03 -10.79 -4.96
C ALA A 117 3.49 -11.14 -6.38
N LEU A 118 3.46 -12.41 -6.76
CA LEU A 118 3.85 -12.87 -8.09
C LEU A 118 2.90 -12.35 -9.18
N ALA A 119 1.60 -12.50 -8.97
CA ALA A 119 0.59 -12.10 -9.96
C ALA A 119 0.59 -10.59 -10.20
N THR A 120 0.67 -9.80 -9.13
CA THR A 120 0.65 -8.33 -9.25
C THR A 120 1.97 -7.79 -9.82
N ALA A 121 3.11 -8.39 -9.48
CA ALA A 121 4.40 -8.02 -10.07
C ALA A 121 4.42 -8.30 -11.58
N TRP A 122 3.93 -9.45 -12.00
CA TRP A 122 3.82 -9.80 -13.41
C TRP A 122 2.91 -8.82 -14.15
N TYR A 123 1.73 -8.53 -13.58
CA TYR A 123 0.78 -7.59 -14.17
C TYR A 123 1.37 -6.17 -14.27
N ALA A 124 2.02 -5.68 -13.21
CA ALA A 124 2.66 -4.37 -13.21
C ALA A 124 3.74 -4.27 -14.30
N ALA A 125 4.52 -5.32 -14.51
CA ALA A 125 5.53 -5.37 -15.56
C ALA A 125 4.93 -5.25 -16.97
N GLN A 126 3.69 -5.73 -17.17
CA GLN A 126 2.98 -5.56 -18.44
C GLN A 126 2.49 -4.12 -18.65
N CYS A 127 2.26 -3.38 -17.57
CA CYS A 127 1.70 -2.03 -17.63
C CYS A 127 2.75 -0.91 -17.80
N VAL A 128 4.01 -1.20 -17.55
CA VAL A 128 5.09 -0.21 -17.67
C VAL A 128 5.67 -0.12 -19.07
#